data_57f8b6d6fe6b74866e60eeef2918a362
#
_entry.id   57f8b6d6fe6b74866e60eeef2918a362
#
_cell.length_a   1.000
_cell.length_b   1.000
_cell.length_c   1.000
_cell.angle_alpha   90.00
_cell.angle_beta   90.00
_cell.angle_gamma   90.00
#
_symmetry.space_group_name_H-M   'P 1'
#
loop_
_entity.id
_entity.type
_entity.pdbx_description
1 polymer ?
#
loop_
_entity_poly.entity_id
_entity_poly.type
_entity_poly.pdbx_seq_one_letter_code
_entity_poly.pdbx_strand_id
1 'polypeptide(L)'
;LSGEASRILFDYSAQAVAMQLEVDGMWENMPIMDRQNGDMMLAVFKTLAHLDPVERQIRQTGEFTAKLEQIEKVCSMESQGTPTGERVLIKFRAKKDPLKSLSDLGCRDITLNSFKKWIGIYQEEGPTITKGLIIVSAPENGGGLSTVWRCALSAADRFMLDFVAFEPDGSNETSVENISIKHYGAESGLEAIPTIEKAVLREPDGFVVPEISDPAILEALCDQILTMDRMAVVSVNANSASEALAKVCALGVSAEKIAEVFSCSLNMRLSRRLCSTCKQPFLPHPQLLQQLGLPQTHVQELYQQYQPNPAEMGEIPPCPQCDGRGFKGRIGLFELLEVNDQIKQAIISQPNPATFHQIAEQSGMVSMRQDGVVQLAQGTTSMQELQRALA
;
A
#
# COMPACT_ATOMS: atom_id res chain seq x y z
N LEU A 1 -0.31 9.84 -23.13
CA LEU A 1 -0.33 9.21 -21.81
C LEU A 1 -1.74 8.72 -21.55
N SER A 2 -1.98 7.42 -21.68
CA SER A 2 -3.22 6.83 -21.18
C SER A 2 -3.30 7.18 -19.68
N GLY A 3 -4.47 7.59 -19.16
CA GLY A 3 -4.63 8.04 -17.78
C GLY A 3 -4.30 6.99 -16.70
N GLU A 4 -3.74 5.85 -17.07
CA GLU A 4 -3.49 4.65 -16.27
C GLU A 4 -2.07 4.55 -15.71
N ALA A 5 -1.08 5.30 -16.26
CA ALA A 5 0.28 5.28 -15.74
C ALA A 5 0.35 5.87 -14.32
N SER A 6 1.07 5.17 -13.45
CA SER A 6 1.36 5.60 -12.07
C SER A 6 2.71 6.32 -11.96
N ARG A 7 3.69 5.89 -12.76
CA ARG A 7 5.04 6.48 -12.80
C ARG A 7 5.58 6.48 -14.23
N ILE A 8 6.48 7.41 -14.50
CA ILE A 8 7.29 7.44 -15.73
C ILE A 8 8.74 7.67 -15.35
N LEU A 9 9.63 6.87 -15.93
CA LEU A 9 11.07 6.97 -15.75
C LEU A 9 11.71 7.36 -17.08
N PHE A 10 12.55 8.39 -17.05
CA PHE A 10 13.41 8.79 -18.15
C PHE A 10 14.86 8.57 -17.77
N ASP A 11 15.59 7.86 -18.59
CA ASP A 11 17.03 7.64 -18.46
C ASP A 11 17.74 8.35 -19.62
N TYR A 12 18.39 9.47 -19.33
CA TYR A 12 19.10 10.29 -20.30
C TYR A 12 20.53 9.78 -20.49
N SER A 13 20.88 9.39 -21.71
CA SER A 13 22.25 9.08 -22.12
C SER A 13 22.81 10.19 -23.02
N ALA A 14 24.04 10.06 -23.44
CA ALA A 14 24.65 11.04 -24.36
C ALA A 14 23.92 11.16 -25.71
N GLN A 15 23.29 10.10 -26.19
CA GLN A 15 22.73 10.03 -27.55
C GLN A 15 21.19 9.97 -27.58
N ALA A 16 20.57 9.42 -26.55
CA ALA A 16 19.13 9.13 -26.53
C ALA A 16 18.56 9.15 -25.12
N VAL A 17 17.24 9.12 -25.04
CA VAL A 17 16.48 9.02 -23.78
C VAL A 17 15.65 7.72 -23.82
N ALA A 18 15.96 6.81 -22.91
CA ALA A 18 15.12 5.65 -22.66
C ALA A 18 13.95 6.05 -21.77
N MET A 19 12.76 5.57 -22.08
CA MET A 19 11.54 5.88 -21.35
C MET A 19 10.85 4.61 -20.94
N GLN A 20 10.40 4.55 -19.68
CA GLN A 20 9.58 3.45 -19.14
C GLN A 20 8.35 4.02 -18.48
N LEU A 21 7.21 3.36 -18.68
CA LEU A 21 5.94 3.65 -18.00
C LEU A 21 5.63 2.55 -17.01
N GLU A 22 5.21 2.91 -15.81
CA GLU A 22 4.64 1.96 -14.88
C GLU A 22 3.12 1.99 -14.97
N VAL A 23 2.55 0.85 -15.38
CA VAL A 23 1.11 0.63 -15.45
C VAL A 23 0.78 -0.60 -14.60
N ASP A 24 -0.16 -0.43 -13.67
CA ASP A 24 -0.57 -1.51 -12.74
C ASP A 24 0.60 -2.17 -11.98
N GLY A 25 1.66 -1.41 -11.69
CA GLY A 25 2.85 -1.88 -10.99
C GLY A 25 3.88 -2.61 -11.86
N MET A 26 3.72 -2.57 -13.19
CA MET A 26 4.66 -3.15 -14.14
C MET A 26 5.30 -2.07 -15.01
N TRP A 27 6.62 -2.14 -15.17
CA TRP A 27 7.36 -1.25 -16.06
C TRP A 27 7.31 -1.75 -17.50
N GLU A 28 6.90 -0.89 -18.40
CA GLU A 28 6.82 -1.11 -19.84
C GLU A 28 7.81 -0.20 -20.56
N ASN A 29 8.64 -0.76 -21.43
CA ASN A 29 9.55 0.03 -22.25
C ASN A 29 8.78 0.76 -23.33
N MET A 30 9.03 2.04 -23.48
CA MET A 30 8.51 2.87 -24.54
C MET A 30 9.54 3.07 -25.66
N PRO A 31 9.12 3.50 -26.86
CA PRO A 31 10.06 3.85 -27.91
C PRO A 31 11.11 4.85 -27.44
N ILE A 32 12.35 4.62 -27.83
CA ILE A 32 13.48 5.49 -27.50
C ILE A 32 13.26 6.86 -28.15
N MET A 33 13.46 7.92 -27.39
CA MET A 33 13.37 9.30 -27.85
C MET A 33 14.77 9.83 -28.20
N ASP A 34 14.87 10.63 -29.24
CA ASP A 34 16.11 11.34 -29.52
C ASP A 34 16.45 12.35 -28.42
N ARG A 35 17.74 12.64 -28.27
CA ARG A 35 18.25 13.47 -27.19
C ARG A 35 17.71 14.90 -27.23
N GLN A 36 17.56 15.50 -28.40
CA GLN A 36 17.12 16.89 -28.54
C GLN A 36 15.68 17.07 -28.05
N ASN A 37 14.76 16.20 -28.48
CA ASN A 37 13.38 16.21 -28.01
C ASN A 37 13.28 15.90 -26.52
N GLY A 38 14.11 14.96 -26.03
CA GLY A 38 14.17 14.64 -24.61
C GLY A 38 14.63 15.82 -23.75
N ASP A 39 15.66 16.56 -24.18
CA ASP A 39 16.16 17.73 -23.45
C ASP A 39 15.13 18.87 -23.41
N MET A 40 14.41 19.12 -24.50
CA MET A 40 13.32 20.10 -24.52
C MET A 40 12.20 19.71 -23.55
N MET A 41 11.81 18.46 -23.57
CA MET A 41 10.78 17.93 -22.66
C MET A 41 11.20 18.04 -21.18
N LEU A 42 12.46 17.72 -20.87
CA LEU A 42 13.00 17.83 -19.51
C LEU A 42 13.01 19.26 -19.01
N ALA A 43 13.43 20.21 -19.87
CA ALA A 43 13.42 21.62 -19.51
C ALA A 43 12.01 22.11 -19.17
N VAL A 44 11.00 21.68 -19.92
CA VAL A 44 9.59 21.99 -19.63
C VAL A 44 9.15 21.38 -18.29
N PHE A 45 9.45 20.10 -18.03
CA PHE A 45 9.06 19.46 -16.76
C PHE A 45 9.73 20.11 -15.55
N LYS A 46 11.03 20.41 -15.63
CA LYS A 46 11.75 21.11 -14.57
C LYS A 46 11.17 22.50 -14.31
N THR A 47 10.87 23.25 -15.38
CA THR A 47 10.24 24.57 -15.26
C THR A 47 8.86 24.48 -14.59
N LEU A 48 8.02 23.51 -14.98
CA LEU A 48 6.70 23.29 -14.37
C LEU A 48 6.81 22.89 -12.89
N ALA A 49 7.84 22.13 -12.53
CA ALA A 49 8.11 21.68 -11.16
C ALA A 49 8.89 22.72 -10.34
N HIS A 50 9.13 23.93 -10.86
CA HIS A 50 9.92 25.01 -10.23
C HIS A 50 11.37 24.60 -9.92
N LEU A 51 11.96 23.72 -10.76
CA LEU A 51 13.34 23.26 -10.68
C LEU A 51 14.22 24.00 -11.66
N ASP A 52 15.56 23.98 -11.44
CA ASP A 52 16.53 24.55 -12.38
C ASP A 52 16.67 23.66 -13.64
N PRO A 53 16.27 24.14 -14.83
CA PRO A 53 16.36 23.37 -16.06
C PRO A 53 17.80 23.07 -16.51
N VAL A 54 18.78 23.90 -16.07
CA VAL A 54 20.20 23.81 -16.49
C VAL A 54 20.97 22.83 -15.61
N GLU A 55 20.61 22.75 -14.32
CA GLU A 55 21.25 21.86 -13.36
C GLU A 55 20.87 20.41 -13.64
N ARG A 56 21.87 19.56 -13.87
CA ARG A 56 21.66 18.14 -14.25
C ARG A 56 22.41 17.14 -13.38
N GLN A 57 23.19 17.60 -12.42
CA GLN A 57 24.04 16.73 -11.59
C GLN A 57 23.47 16.55 -10.19
N ILE A 58 22.95 17.63 -9.62
CA ILE A 58 22.41 17.64 -8.25
C ILE A 58 20.99 17.07 -8.26
N ARG A 59 20.64 16.36 -7.21
CA ARG A 59 19.27 15.89 -7.00
C ARG A 59 18.34 17.08 -6.81
N GLN A 60 17.27 17.11 -7.58
CA GLN A 60 16.21 18.09 -7.50
C GLN A 60 14.86 17.39 -7.33
N THR A 61 13.98 17.94 -6.51
CA THR A 61 12.62 17.46 -6.32
C THR A 61 11.63 18.63 -6.42
N GLY A 62 10.49 18.40 -7.06
CA GLY A 62 9.45 19.41 -7.20
C GLY A 62 8.13 18.80 -7.60
N GLU A 63 7.09 19.61 -7.59
CA GLU A 63 5.73 19.16 -7.93
C GLU A 63 5.08 20.12 -8.94
N PHE A 64 4.21 19.56 -9.78
CA PHE A 64 3.34 20.35 -10.66
C PHE A 64 2.01 19.62 -10.87
N THR A 65 1.00 20.35 -11.32
CA THR A 65 -0.31 19.76 -11.65
C THR A 65 -0.42 19.63 -13.17
N ALA A 66 -0.80 18.44 -13.63
CA ALA A 66 -1.12 18.18 -15.02
C ALA A 66 -2.60 17.86 -15.19
N LYS A 67 -3.22 18.41 -16.22
CA LYS A 67 -4.63 18.15 -16.56
C LYS A 67 -4.71 17.59 -17.98
N LEU A 68 -5.37 16.45 -18.11
CA LEU A 68 -5.72 15.85 -19.38
C LEU A 68 -7.24 15.63 -19.39
N GLU A 69 -7.95 16.32 -20.29
CA GLU A 69 -9.41 16.34 -20.32
C GLU A 69 -10.01 16.71 -18.95
N GLN A 70 -10.70 15.78 -18.29
CA GLN A 70 -11.28 15.97 -16.96
C GLN A 70 -10.44 15.37 -15.83
N ILE A 71 -9.31 14.71 -16.16
CA ILE A 71 -8.43 14.08 -15.19
C ILE A 71 -7.35 15.06 -14.79
N GLU A 72 -7.31 15.43 -13.53
CA GLU A 72 -6.27 16.26 -12.93
C GLU A 72 -5.40 15.40 -12.01
N LYS A 73 -4.08 15.44 -12.24
CA LYS A 73 -3.09 14.68 -11.47
C LYS A 73 -2.05 15.62 -10.89
N VAL A 74 -1.64 15.36 -9.67
CA VAL A 74 -0.43 15.92 -9.07
C VAL A 74 0.74 15.06 -9.49
N CYS A 75 1.76 15.71 -10.04
CA CYS A 75 2.96 15.09 -10.58
C CYS A 75 4.14 15.47 -9.68
N SER A 76 4.66 14.51 -8.91
CA SER A 76 5.90 14.70 -8.15
C SER A 76 7.07 14.28 -9.05
N MET A 77 8.02 15.17 -9.24
CA MET A 77 9.20 14.97 -10.08
C MET A 77 10.45 14.88 -9.21
N GLU A 78 11.25 13.86 -9.47
CA GLU A 78 12.59 13.69 -8.91
C GLU A 78 13.59 13.53 -10.06
N SER A 79 14.65 14.32 -10.03
CA SER A 79 15.71 14.33 -11.03
C SER A 79 17.05 14.18 -10.34
N GLN A 80 17.95 13.35 -10.89
CA GLN A 80 19.29 13.13 -10.36
C GLN A 80 20.29 12.86 -11.47
N GLY A 81 21.47 13.48 -11.39
CA GLY A 81 22.59 13.19 -12.28
C GLY A 81 23.07 11.74 -12.16
N THR A 82 23.47 11.17 -13.29
CA THR A 82 24.12 9.86 -13.39
C THR A 82 25.42 9.98 -14.17
N PRO A 83 26.35 9.01 -14.11
CA PRO A 83 27.58 9.05 -14.88
C PRO A 83 27.39 9.18 -16.41
N THR A 84 26.24 8.75 -16.92
CA THR A 84 25.90 8.75 -18.34
C THR A 84 24.97 9.89 -18.76
N GLY A 85 24.41 10.62 -17.79
CA GLY A 85 23.47 11.71 -18.06
C GLY A 85 22.62 12.06 -16.84
N GLU A 86 21.32 11.93 -16.94
CA GLU A 86 20.37 12.27 -15.87
C GLU A 86 19.23 11.25 -15.84
N ARG A 87 18.79 10.91 -14.64
CA ARG A 87 17.60 10.05 -14.43
C ARG A 87 16.49 10.88 -13.83
N VAL A 88 15.30 10.77 -14.40
CA VAL A 88 14.13 11.53 -13.97
C VAL A 88 12.96 10.59 -13.73
N LEU A 89 12.41 10.62 -12.53
CA LEU A 89 11.22 9.88 -12.14
C LEU A 89 10.08 10.87 -11.91
N ILE A 90 8.96 10.68 -12.60
CA ILE A 90 7.72 11.42 -12.36
C ILE A 90 6.68 10.44 -11.84
N LYS A 91 6.11 10.73 -10.66
CA LYS A 91 5.02 9.96 -10.04
C LYS A 91 3.71 10.73 -10.25
N PHE A 92 2.67 10.01 -10.66
CA PHE A 92 1.35 10.58 -10.88
C PHE A 92 0.40 10.16 -9.76
N ARG A 93 -0.17 11.13 -9.08
CA ARG A 93 -1.17 10.92 -8.03
C ARG A 93 -2.47 11.62 -8.44
N ALA A 94 -3.60 10.92 -8.33
CA ALA A 94 -4.90 11.55 -8.53
C ALA A 94 -5.09 12.68 -7.49
N LYS A 95 -5.63 13.82 -7.90
CA LYS A 95 -5.91 14.93 -6.98
C LYS A 95 -6.97 14.56 -5.94
N LYS A 96 -7.90 13.69 -6.31
CA LYS A 96 -8.85 13.05 -5.39
C LYS A 96 -8.70 11.55 -5.51
N ASP A 97 -8.43 10.89 -4.39
CA ASP A 97 -8.35 9.44 -4.37
C ASP A 97 -9.77 8.85 -4.57
N PRO A 98 -10.00 8.03 -5.59
CA PRO A 98 -11.27 7.37 -5.80
C PRO A 98 -11.54 6.26 -4.79
N LEU A 99 -10.48 5.72 -4.15
CA LEU A 99 -10.55 4.61 -3.21
C LEU A 99 -10.68 5.16 -1.79
N LYS A 100 -11.83 4.92 -1.15
CA LYS A 100 -12.18 5.50 0.15
C LYS A 100 -12.29 4.46 1.27
N SER A 101 -12.44 3.20 0.93
CA SER A 101 -12.65 2.12 1.88
C SER A 101 -11.80 0.90 1.56
N LEU A 102 -11.59 0.03 2.55
CA LEU A 102 -10.93 -1.26 2.35
C LEU A 102 -11.70 -2.16 1.35
N SER A 103 -13.04 -2.03 1.30
CA SER A 103 -13.86 -2.76 0.32
C SER A 103 -13.56 -2.34 -1.12
N ASP A 104 -13.29 -1.04 -1.37
CA ASP A 104 -12.91 -0.55 -2.71
C ASP A 104 -11.57 -1.16 -3.17
N LEU A 105 -10.71 -1.51 -2.22
CA LEU A 105 -9.44 -2.21 -2.46
C LEU A 105 -9.63 -3.71 -2.70
N GLY A 106 -10.82 -4.26 -2.43
CA GLY A 106 -11.12 -5.68 -2.55
C GLY A 106 -10.98 -6.47 -1.26
N CYS A 107 -10.89 -5.80 -0.11
CA CYS A 107 -10.92 -6.47 1.19
C CYS A 107 -12.26 -7.18 1.37
N ARG A 108 -12.21 -8.49 1.64
CA ARG A 108 -13.42 -9.30 1.84
C ARG A 108 -14.05 -9.03 3.20
N ASP A 109 -15.37 -9.20 3.27
CA ASP A 109 -16.16 -8.92 4.48
C ASP A 109 -15.64 -9.65 5.73
N ILE A 110 -15.13 -10.87 5.60
CA ILE A 110 -14.57 -11.62 6.72
C ILE A 110 -13.38 -10.88 7.37
N THR A 111 -12.42 -10.44 6.57
CA THR A 111 -11.26 -9.69 7.03
C THR A 111 -11.64 -8.29 7.48
N LEU A 112 -12.51 -7.63 6.71
CA LEU A 112 -13.00 -6.29 7.04
C LEU A 112 -13.75 -6.25 8.37
N ASN A 113 -14.65 -7.19 8.61
CA ASN A 113 -15.43 -7.24 9.86
C ASN A 113 -14.55 -7.59 11.07
N SER A 114 -13.54 -8.47 10.89
CA SER A 114 -12.55 -8.71 11.95
C SER A 114 -11.72 -7.46 12.23
N PHE A 115 -11.23 -6.76 11.19
CA PHE A 115 -10.46 -5.53 11.36
C PHE A 115 -11.26 -4.42 12.03
N LYS A 116 -12.53 -4.26 11.67
CA LYS A 116 -13.45 -3.29 12.28
C LYS A 116 -13.60 -3.44 13.78
N LYS A 117 -13.53 -4.66 14.32
CA LYS A 117 -13.59 -4.90 15.78
C LYS A 117 -12.45 -4.23 16.53
N TRP A 118 -11.28 -4.08 15.87
CA TRP A 118 -10.07 -3.50 16.48
C TRP A 118 -9.96 -1.99 16.31
N ILE A 119 -10.54 -1.43 15.26
CA ILE A 119 -10.39 0.01 14.95
C ILE A 119 -11.54 0.88 15.47
N GLY A 120 -12.32 0.37 16.44
CA GLY A 120 -13.28 1.19 17.18
C GLY A 120 -14.54 1.55 16.40
N ILE A 121 -15.21 0.57 15.76
CA ILE A 121 -16.52 0.82 15.16
C ILE A 121 -17.62 0.62 16.19
N TYR A 122 -18.59 1.54 16.14
CA TYR A 122 -19.84 1.48 16.87
C TYR A 122 -20.55 0.14 16.60
N GLN A 123 -20.83 -0.62 17.65
CA GLN A 123 -21.75 -1.76 17.63
C GLN A 123 -23.08 -1.33 18.27
N GLU A 124 -24.17 -2.00 17.94
CA GLU A 124 -25.53 -1.66 18.42
C GLU A 124 -25.66 -1.54 19.97
N GLU A 125 -24.72 -2.10 20.72
CA GLU A 125 -24.69 -2.06 22.20
C GLU A 125 -23.82 -0.93 22.78
N GLY A 126 -23.37 0.05 21.98
CA GLY A 126 -22.54 1.18 22.39
C GLY A 126 -21.13 1.16 21.78
N PRO A 127 -20.38 2.27 21.90
CA PRO A 127 -19.04 2.33 21.34
C PRO A 127 -18.12 1.35 22.06
N THR A 128 -17.67 0.32 21.38
CA THR A 128 -16.58 -0.49 21.88
C THR A 128 -15.29 0.26 21.57
N ILE A 129 -14.78 1.04 22.51
CA ILE A 129 -13.44 1.61 22.40
C ILE A 129 -12.48 0.45 22.55
N THR A 130 -11.99 -0.06 21.44
CA THR A 130 -10.90 -1.05 21.48
C THR A 130 -9.60 -0.29 21.72
N LYS A 131 -8.97 -0.62 22.83
CA LYS A 131 -7.62 -0.14 23.13
C LYS A 131 -6.59 -1.01 22.43
N GLY A 132 -5.44 -0.45 22.12
CA GLY A 132 -4.28 -1.22 21.71
C GLY A 132 -3.60 -0.69 20.46
N LEU A 133 -2.55 -1.41 20.06
CA LEU A 133 -1.71 -1.08 18.93
C LEU A 133 -2.18 -1.83 17.68
N ILE A 134 -2.57 -1.09 16.66
CA ILE A 134 -2.97 -1.59 15.34
C ILE A 134 -1.85 -1.26 14.36
N ILE A 135 -1.41 -2.26 13.60
CA ILE A 135 -0.38 -2.11 12.57
C ILE A 135 -1.04 -2.25 11.20
N VAL A 136 -0.79 -1.30 10.30
CA VAL A 136 -1.20 -1.36 8.89
C VAL A 136 0.05 -1.44 8.03
N SER A 137 0.09 -2.36 7.09
CA SER A 137 1.30 -2.60 6.31
C SER A 137 1.04 -2.97 4.85
N ALA A 138 2.02 -2.69 4.02
CA ALA A 138 2.11 -3.14 2.64
C ALA A 138 3.59 -3.16 2.21
N PRO A 139 3.96 -3.88 1.13
CA PRO A 139 5.33 -3.87 0.61
C PRO A 139 5.80 -2.48 0.19
N GLU A 140 7.11 -2.27 0.22
CA GLU A 140 7.76 -1.08 -0.33
C GLU A 140 7.55 -0.94 -1.85
N ASN A 141 7.90 0.22 -2.38
CA ASN A 141 8.02 0.46 -3.83
C ASN A 141 6.74 0.19 -4.65
N GLY A 142 5.63 0.73 -4.20
CA GLY A 142 4.37 0.66 -4.93
C GLY A 142 3.41 -0.42 -4.42
N GLY A 143 3.68 -1.00 -3.24
CA GLY A 143 2.79 -1.94 -2.56
C GLY A 143 1.44 -1.37 -2.12
N GLY A 144 1.27 -0.04 -2.20
CA GLY A 144 0.00 0.62 -1.92
C GLY A 144 -0.18 1.04 -0.46
N LEU A 145 0.92 1.19 0.33
CA LEU A 145 0.85 1.54 1.76
C LEU A 145 0.02 2.79 2.00
N SER A 146 0.30 3.91 1.33
CA SER A 146 -0.45 5.16 1.49
C SER A 146 -1.96 4.99 1.22
N THR A 147 -2.35 4.13 0.28
CA THR A 147 -3.76 3.89 -0.05
C THR A 147 -4.43 3.01 1.01
N VAL A 148 -3.82 1.86 1.37
CA VAL A 148 -4.40 0.99 2.41
C VAL A 148 -4.41 1.67 3.77
N TRP A 149 -3.41 2.51 4.06
CA TRP A 149 -3.36 3.35 5.26
C TRP A 149 -4.60 4.24 5.39
N ARG A 150 -4.86 5.07 4.38
CA ARG A 150 -6.04 5.95 4.38
C ARG A 150 -7.36 5.18 4.42
N CYS A 151 -7.46 4.07 3.68
CA CYS A 151 -8.66 3.22 3.71
C CYS A 151 -8.86 2.53 5.07
N ALA A 152 -7.78 2.10 5.74
CA ALA A 152 -7.83 1.54 7.08
C ALA A 152 -8.28 2.58 8.11
N LEU A 153 -7.71 3.79 8.08
CA LEU A 153 -8.14 4.90 8.93
C LEU A 153 -9.58 5.33 8.64
N SER A 154 -10.02 5.22 7.38
CA SER A 154 -11.41 5.50 7.02
C SER A 154 -12.39 4.47 7.59
N ALA A 155 -11.92 3.30 7.99
CA ALA A 155 -12.72 2.30 8.70
C ALA A 155 -12.87 2.59 10.20
N ALA A 156 -12.13 3.54 10.77
CA ALA A 156 -12.30 3.98 12.16
C ALA A 156 -13.56 4.84 12.34
N ASP A 157 -14.12 4.83 13.54
CA ASP A 157 -15.25 5.72 13.89
C ASP A 157 -14.76 7.14 14.23
N ARG A 158 -14.25 7.82 13.22
CA ARG A 158 -13.67 9.17 13.29
C ARG A 158 -14.69 10.28 13.55
N PHE A 159 -15.98 9.97 13.54
CA PHE A 159 -17.03 10.92 13.83
C PHE A 159 -17.41 10.91 15.32
N MET A 160 -17.13 9.82 16.00
CA MET A 160 -17.42 9.66 17.44
C MET A 160 -16.16 9.72 18.30
N LEU A 161 -14.99 9.34 17.71
CA LEU A 161 -13.72 9.29 18.41
C LEU A 161 -12.77 10.38 17.89
N ASP A 162 -12.02 11.01 18.79
CA ASP A 162 -11.01 12.03 18.46
C ASP A 162 -9.66 11.38 18.14
N PHE A 163 -9.23 11.48 16.89
CA PHE A 163 -7.95 10.96 16.41
C PHE A 163 -6.97 12.09 16.11
N VAL A 164 -5.74 11.94 16.60
CA VAL A 164 -4.63 12.85 16.33
C VAL A 164 -3.51 12.12 15.63
N ALA A 165 -3.12 12.60 14.45
CA ALA A 165 -1.98 12.11 13.68
C ALA A 165 -0.73 12.93 13.96
N PHE A 166 0.43 12.26 13.99
CA PHE A 166 1.75 12.87 14.11
C PHE A 166 2.57 12.53 12.89
N GLU A 167 2.96 13.54 12.14
CA GLU A 167 3.68 13.37 10.88
C GLU A 167 4.94 14.25 10.83
N PRO A 168 6.02 13.79 10.20
CA PRO A 168 7.14 14.66 9.87
C PRO A 168 6.70 15.84 9.00
N ASP A 169 7.41 16.96 9.11
CA ASP A 169 7.19 18.12 8.25
C ASP A 169 7.22 17.72 6.76
N GLY A 170 6.31 18.28 5.96
CA GLY A 170 6.17 17.95 4.55
C GLY A 170 5.46 16.64 4.23
N SER A 171 5.16 15.80 5.22
CA SER A 171 4.31 14.62 5.05
C SER A 171 2.83 14.99 5.02
N ASN A 172 2.03 14.21 4.30
CA ASN A 172 0.57 14.31 4.26
C ASN A 172 -0.06 12.92 4.00
N GLU A 173 0.47 11.92 4.67
CA GLU A 173 0.03 10.53 4.49
C GLU A 173 -1.34 10.26 5.15
N THR A 174 -1.66 10.96 6.23
CA THR A 174 -2.90 10.80 7.02
C THR A 174 -3.99 11.81 6.64
N SER A 175 -4.02 12.27 5.39
CA SER A 175 -5.09 13.17 4.91
C SER A 175 -6.44 12.45 4.84
N VAL A 176 -7.07 12.25 6.01
CA VAL A 176 -8.38 11.61 6.18
C VAL A 176 -9.25 12.56 7.00
N GLU A 177 -10.52 12.70 6.59
CA GLU A 177 -11.49 13.57 7.26
C GLU A 177 -11.65 13.22 8.76
N ASN A 178 -11.75 14.23 9.61
CA ASN A 178 -11.86 14.12 11.08
C ASN A 178 -10.66 13.47 11.79
N ILE A 179 -9.47 13.52 11.19
CA ILE A 179 -8.20 13.25 11.89
C ILE A 179 -7.40 14.55 11.92
N SER A 180 -7.05 15.04 13.10
CA SER A 180 -6.21 16.25 13.25
C SER A 180 -4.75 15.88 13.05
N ILE A 181 -4.05 16.58 12.14
CA ILE A 181 -2.63 16.32 11.89
C ILE A 181 -1.78 17.31 12.68
N LYS A 182 -0.73 16.82 13.35
CA LYS A 182 0.33 17.59 14.01
C LYS A 182 1.66 17.25 13.34
N HIS A 183 2.29 18.28 12.78
CA HIS A 183 3.61 18.12 12.16
C HIS A 183 4.72 18.39 13.17
N TYR A 184 5.85 17.69 12.99
CA TYR A 184 7.08 17.87 13.74
C TYR A 184 8.29 17.77 12.79
N GLY A 185 9.37 18.48 13.13
CA GLY A 185 10.60 18.49 12.34
C GLY A 185 11.27 19.86 12.29
N ALA A 186 12.16 20.04 11.33
CA ALA A 186 12.98 21.25 11.23
C ALA A 186 12.18 22.49 10.77
N GLU A 187 11.16 22.32 9.93
CA GLU A 187 10.35 23.43 9.42
C GLU A 187 9.39 23.97 10.48
N SER A 188 8.73 23.07 11.22
CA SER A 188 7.85 23.43 12.33
C SER A 188 8.60 23.88 13.58
N GLY A 189 9.88 23.50 13.71
CA GLY A 189 10.69 23.69 14.89
C GLY A 189 10.20 22.92 16.12
N LEU A 190 9.40 21.86 15.90
CA LEU A 190 8.81 21.03 16.94
C LEU A 190 9.49 19.64 16.95
N GLU A 191 9.73 19.12 18.13
CA GLU A 191 10.17 17.73 18.31
C GLU A 191 8.96 16.80 18.45
N ALA A 192 9.12 15.53 18.04
CA ALA A 192 8.03 14.55 18.04
C ALA A 192 7.45 14.32 19.44
N ILE A 193 8.28 14.00 20.44
CA ILE A 193 7.82 13.65 21.80
C ILE A 193 7.10 14.80 22.48
N PRO A 194 7.64 16.05 22.55
CA PRO A 194 6.90 17.19 23.08
C PRO A 194 5.60 17.47 22.36
N THR A 195 5.52 17.19 21.04
CA THR A 195 4.30 17.35 20.27
C THR A 195 3.23 16.33 20.67
N ILE A 196 3.62 15.07 20.89
CA ILE A 196 2.74 14.02 21.42
C ILE A 196 2.26 14.36 22.81
N GLU A 197 3.16 14.71 23.74
CA GLU A 197 2.83 15.08 25.12
C GLU A 197 1.82 16.23 25.19
N LYS A 198 2.00 17.25 24.34
CA LYS A 198 1.05 18.36 24.24
C LYS A 198 -0.32 17.93 23.72
N ALA A 199 -0.36 17.00 22.77
CA ALA A 199 -1.60 16.46 22.23
C ALA A 199 -2.35 15.60 23.25
N VAL A 200 -1.63 14.82 24.05
CA VAL A 200 -2.16 13.99 25.15
C VAL A 200 -3.00 14.81 26.13
N LEU A 201 -2.65 16.06 26.38
CA LEU A 201 -3.41 16.97 27.26
C LEU A 201 -4.85 17.27 26.80
N ARG A 202 -5.16 16.96 25.54
CA ARG A 202 -6.53 17.08 25.00
C ARG A 202 -7.33 15.80 25.10
N GLU A 203 -6.73 14.77 25.66
CA GLU A 203 -7.33 13.45 25.87
C GLU A 203 -7.93 12.81 24.60
N PRO A 204 -7.17 12.74 23.45
CA PRO A 204 -7.66 12.09 22.26
C PRO A 204 -7.89 10.58 22.49
N ASP A 205 -8.86 10.00 21.81
CA ASP A 205 -9.17 8.56 21.87
C ASP A 205 -8.13 7.73 21.13
N GLY A 206 -7.53 8.27 20.06
CA GLY A 206 -6.58 7.54 19.24
C GLY A 206 -5.43 8.38 18.70
N PHE A 207 -4.29 7.72 18.57
CA PHE A 207 -3.07 8.25 17.98
C PHE A 207 -2.79 7.58 16.65
N VAL A 208 -2.30 8.35 15.68
CA VAL A 208 -2.04 7.87 14.33
C VAL A 208 -0.62 8.28 13.92
N VAL A 209 0.24 7.32 13.58
CA VAL A 209 1.63 7.58 13.17
C VAL A 209 1.95 6.78 11.90
N PRO A 210 2.06 7.44 10.74
CA PRO A 210 2.51 6.77 9.53
C PRO A 210 4.00 6.43 9.62
N GLU A 211 4.40 5.29 9.02
CA GLU A 211 5.78 4.85 8.86
C GLU A 211 6.61 4.89 10.16
N ILE A 212 6.06 4.25 11.21
CA ILE A 212 6.73 4.21 12.52
C ILE A 212 8.14 3.63 12.40
N SER A 213 9.14 4.40 12.85
CA SER A 213 10.56 4.03 12.84
C SER A 213 11.30 4.48 14.09
N ASP A 214 10.74 5.42 14.85
CA ASP A 214 11.34 5.96 16.05
C ASP A 214 10.88 5.16 17.29
N PRO A 215 11.80 4.50 18.03
CA PRO A 215 11.47 3.77 19.24
C PRO A 215 10.87 4.65 20.34
N ALA A 216 11.25 5.92 20.44
CA ALA A 216 10.74 6.82 21.46
C ALA A 216 9.26 7.17 21.20
N ILE A 217 8.89 7.36 19.94
CA ILE A 217 7.48 7.55 19.56
C ILE A 217 6.66 6.30 19.89
N LEU A 218 7.14 5.11 19.50
CA LEU A 218 6.46 3.85 19.81
C LEU A 218 6.30 3.63 21.31
N GLU A 219 7.33 3.92 22.09
CA GLU A 219 7.31 3.83 23.57
C GLU A 219 6.22 4.74 24.13
N ALA A 220 6.18 6.01 23.70
CA ALA A 220 5.17 6.98 24.15
C ALA A 220 3.74 6.52 23.81
N LEU A 221 3.52 5.94 22.60
CA LEU A 221 2.22 5.39 22.22
C LEU A 221 1.83 4.20 23.09
N CYS A 222 2.76 3.27 23.36
CA CYS A 222 2.52 2.14 24.24
C CYS A 222 2.12 2.59 25.66
N ASP A 223 2.77 3.62 26.20
CA ASP A 223 2.43 4.18 27.50
C ASP A 223 1.02 4.76 27.53
N GLN A 224 0.60 5.43 26.47
CA GLN A 224 -0.79 5.94 26.37
C GLN A 224 -1.82 4.81 26.31
N ILE A 225 -1.52 3.73 25.61
CA ILE A 225 -2.41 2.54 25.53
C ILE A 225 -2.54 1.90 26.92
N LEU A 226 -1.43 1.72 27.63
CA LEU A 226 -1.40 1.04 28.93
C LEU A 226 -2.03 1.84 30.05
N THR A 227 -1.83 3.17 30.05
CA THR A 227 -2.24 4.04 31.17
C THR A 227 -3.61 4.65 31.01
N MET A 228 -4.07 4.86 29.76
CA MET A 228 -5.27 5.61 29.45
C MET A 228 -6.26 4.87 28.57
N ASP A 229 -6.07 3.57 28.34
CA ASP A 229 -6.94 2.71 27.51
C ASP A 229 -7.18 3.28 26.09
N ARG A 230 -6.16 3.89 25.47
CA ARG A 230 -6.26 4.53 24.15
C ARG A 230 -5.89 3.57 23.01
N MET A 231 -6.15 4.01 21.80
CA MET A 231 -5.76 3.31 20.57
C MET A 231 -4.55 3.98 19.94
N ALA A 232 -3.66 3.19 19.34
CA ALA A 232 -2.65 3.70 18.42
C ALA A 232 -2.69 2.92 17.10
N VAL A 233 -2.70 3.63 15.99
CA VAL A 233 -2.62 3.06 14.65
C VAL A 233 -1.29 3.50 14.04
N VAL A 234 -0.46 2.53 13.65
CA VAL A 234 0.84 2.79 13.04
C VAL A 234 0.96 2.08 11.70
N SER A 235 1.78 2.61 10.79
CA SER A 235 2.09 1.88 9.56
C SER A 235 3.56 1.52 9.45
N VAL A 236 3.85 0.43 8.75
CA VAL A 236 5.21 0.00 8.40
C VAL A 236 5.23 -0.63 7.00
N ASN A 237 6.34 -0.53 6.30
CA ASN A 237 6.56 -1.29 5.08
C ASN A 237 6.89 -2.74 5.43
N ALA A 238 6.05 -3.69 5.01
CA ALA A 238 6.27 -5.12 5.24
C ALA A 238 5.54 -5.98 4.20
N ASN A 239 6.09 -7.18 3.97
CA ASN A 239 5.54 -8.13 3.00
C ASN A 239 4.42 -9.02 3.58
N SER A 240 4.25 -9.04 4.90
CA SER A 240 3.20 -9.79 5.59
C SER A 240 2.83 -9.12 6.91
N ALA A 241 1.67 -9.46 7.44
CA ALA A 241 1.23 -9.01 8.76
C ALA A 241 2.19 -9.45 9.87
N SER A 242 2.74 -10.65 9.73
CA SER A 242 3.73 -11.21 10.66
C SER A 242 5.08 -10.50 10.59
N GLU A 243 5.54 -10.12 9.39
CA GLU A 243 6.75 -9.31 9.22
C GLU A 243 6.55 -7.91 9.79
N ALA A 244 5.39 -7.31 9.61
CA ALA A 244 5.07 -6.01 10.17
C ALA A 244 5.16 -6.01 11.69
N LEU A 245 4.58 -7.01 12.35
CA LEU A 245 4.68 -7.18 13.80
C LEU A 245 6.13 -7.36 14.23
N ALA A 246 6.90 -8.21 13.54
CA ALA A 246 8.31 -8.43 13.87
C ALA A 246 9.17 -7.15 13.71
N LYS A 247 8.91 -6.33 12.69
CA LYS A 247 9.56 -5.03 12.51
C LYS A 247 9.25 -4.08 13.66
N VAL A 248 8.01 -4.02 14.12
CA VAL A 248 7.63 -3.20 15.29
C VAL A 248 8.30 -3.71 16.55
N CYS A 249 8.36 -5.01 16.77
CA CYS A 249 9.11 -5.60 17.91
C CYS A 249 10.61 -5.27 17.86
N ALA A 250 11.18 -5.13 16.67
CA ALA A 250 12.60 -4.82 16.49
C ALA A 250 12.96 -3.34 16.72
N LEU A 251 12.00 -2.45 16.92
CA LEU A 251 12.26 -1.02 17.18
C LEU A 251 12.89 -0.74 18.56
N GLY A 252 12.87 -1.70 19.49
CA GLY A 252 13.59 -1.59 20.75
C GLY A 252 12.74 -1.26 21.98
N VAL A 253 11.41 -1.19 21.84
CA VAL A 253 10.48 -1.17 22.98
C VAL A 253 10.44 -2.56 23.62
N SER A 254 10.21 -2.64 24.94
CA SER A 254 10.22 -3.94 25.62
C SER A 254 9.18 -4.91 25.03
N ALA A 255 9.57 -6.18 24.91
CA ALA A 255 8.72 -7.22 24.34
C ALA A 255 7.43 -7.43 25.14
N GLU A 256 7.51 -7.31 26.47
CA GLU A 256 6.37 -7.42 27.36
C GLU A 256 5.36 -6.30 27.11
N LYS A 257 5.87 -5.06 26.94
CA LYS A 257 5.03 -3.91 26.64
C LYS A 257 4.33 -4.05 25.28
N ILE A 258 5.06 -4.46 24.23
CA ILE A 258 4.48 -4.72 22.90
C ILE A 258 3.44 -5.85 22.97
N ALA A 259 3.74 -6.95 23.68
CA ALA A 259 2.82 -8.07 23.83
C ALA A 259 1.50 -7.69 24.52
N GLU A 260 1.56 -6.73 25.45
CA GLU A 260 0.39 -6.27 26.17
C GLU A 260 -0.48 -5.33 25.32
N VAL A 261 0.15 -4.43 24.54
CA VAL A 261 -0.59 -3.43 23.75
C VAL A 261 -1.00 -3.92 22.36
N PHE A 262 -0.36 -4.93 21.78
CA PHE A 262 -0.64 -5.39 20.42
C PHE A 262 -2.07 -5.92 20.28
N SER A 263 -2.79 -5.43 19.27
CA SER A 263 -4.15 -5.85 18.93
C SER A 263 -4.20 -6.62 17.63
N CYS A 264 -3.80 -6.01 16.53
CA CYS A 264 -3.78 -6.67 15.22
C CYS A 264 -2.79 -6.02 14.25
N SER A 265 -2.44 -6.78 13.22
CA SER A 265 -1.66 -6.32 12.07
C SER A 265 -2.39 -6.65 10.77
N LEU A 266 -2.78 -5.62 10.01
CA LEU A 266 -3.38 -5.74 8.69
C LEU A 266 -2.29 -5.56 7.63
N ASN A 267 -2.17 -6.52 6.71
CA ASN A 267 -1.28 -6.39 5.56
C ASN A 267 -2.06 -6.47 4.26
N MET A 268 -1.62 -5.69 3.26
CA MET A 268 -2.16 -5.72 1.91
C MET A 268 -1.02 -5.87 0.89
N ARG A 269 -1.22 -6.75 -0.09
CA ARG A 269 -0.42 -6.79 -1.32
C ARG A 269 -1.30 -6.52 -2.54
N LEU A 270 -0.73 -5.94 -3.58
CA LEU A 270 -1.44 -5.65 -4.81
C LEU A 270 -1.24 -6.77 -5.84
N SER A 271 -2.34 -7.25 -6.39
CA SER A 271 -2.41 -8.16 -7.54
C SER A 271 -3.10 -7.44 -8.70
N ARG A 272 -2.68 -7.69 -9.94
CA ARG A 272 -3.35 -7.13 -11.11
C ARG A 272 -4.67 -7.86 -11.37
N ARG A 273 -5.66 -7.11 -11.83
CA ARG A 273 -6.96 -7.65 -12.24
C ARG A 273 -6.90 -8.07 -13.70
N LEU A 274 -7.36 -9.26 -14.00
CA LEU A 274 -7.56 -9.69 -15.39
C LEU A 274 -8.51 -8.72 -16.10
N CYS A 275 -8.18 -8.39 -17.34
CA CYS A 275 -9.07 -7.60 -18.18
C CYS A 275 -10.38 -8.36 -18.40
N SER A 276 -11.50 -7.75 -18.02
CA SER A 276 -12.83 -8.38 -18.14
C SER A 276 -13.23 -8.70 -19.59
N THR A 277 -12.67 -7.95 -20.54
CA THR A 277 -13.01 -8.09 -21.97
C THR A 277 -12.24 -9.23 -22.65
N CYS A 278 -10.97 -9.45 -22.29
CA CYS A 278 -10.13 -10.39 -23.04
C CYS A 278 -9.60 -11.58 -22.23
N LYS A 279 -9.91 -11.69 -20.92
CA LYS A 279 -9.51 -12.86 -20.13
C LYS A 279 -10.07 -14.14 -20.73
N GLN A 280 -9.30 -15.20 -20.68
CA GLN A 280 -9.67 -16.48 -21.25
C GLN A 280 -10.01 -17.49 -20.15
N PRO A 281 -11.17 -18.16 -20.22
CA PRO A 281 -11.49 -19.27 -19.36
C PRO A 281 -10.67 -20.52 -19.76
N PHE A 282 -10.31 -21.34 -18.77
CA PHE A 282 -9.76 -22.67 -18.99
C PHE A 282 -10.27 -23.65 -17.94
N LEU A 283 -10.32 -24.95 -18.32
CA LEU A 283 -10.71 -26.01 -17.41
C LEU A 283 -9.49 -26.40 -16.56
N PRO A 284 -9.53 -26.18 -15.24
CA PRO A 284 -8.39 -26.55 -14.38
C PRO A 284 -8.30 -28.06 -14.22
N HIS A 285 -7.06 -28.56 -14.23
CA HIS A 285 -6.83 -29.97 -13.92
C HIS A 285 -7.20 -30.26 -12.45
N PRO A 286 -7.81 -31.41 -12.11
CA PRO A 286 -8.22 -31.74 -10.74
C PRO A 286 -7.09 -31.60 -9.69
N GLN A 287 -5.86 -31.95 -10.06
CA GLN A 287 -4.69 -31.79 -9.20
C GLN A 287 -4.42 -30.30 -8.85
N LEU A 288 -4.63 -29.38 -9.80
CA LEU A 288 -4.49 -27.95 -9.55
C LEU A 288 -5.52 -27.48 -8.53
N LEU A 289 -6.78 -27.88 -8.68
CA LEU A 289 -7.83 -27.54 -7.70
C LEU A 289 -7.51 -28.08 -6.31
N GLN A 290 -6.99 -29.29 -6.22
CA GLN A 290 -6.56 -29.89 -4.95
C GLN A 290 -5.40 -29.11 -4.32
N GLN A 291 -4.38 -28.71 -5.11
CA GLN A 291 -3.27 -27.89 -4.62
C GLN A 291 -3.70 -26.50 -4.13
N LEU A 292 -4.76 -25.96 -4.71
CA LEU A 292 -5.36 -24.69 -4.32
C LEU A 292 -6.34 -24.82 -3.17
N GLY A 293 -6.72 -26.06 -2.76
CA GLY A 293 -7.76 -26.28 -1.77
C GLY A 293 -9.16 -25.91 -2.25
N LEU A 294 -9.37 -25.85 -3.57
CA LEU A 294 -10.66 -25.51 -4.17
C LEU A 294 -11.51 -26.77 -4.40
N PRO A 295 -12.82 -26.75 -4.02
CA PRO A 295 -13.70 -27.88 -4.24
C PRO A 295 -14.00 -28.05 -5.73
N GLN A 296 -13.76 -29.25 -6.25
CA GLN A 296 -13.98 -29.61 -7.66
C GLN A 296 -15.44 -29.43 -8.12
N THR A 297 -16.38 -29.49 -7.19
CA THR A 297 -17.82 -29.37 -7.47
C THR A 297 -18.29 -27.92 -7.72
N HIS A 298 -17.51 -26.92 -7.27
CA HIS A 298 -17.94 -25.52 -7.31
C HIS A 298 -17.11 -24.69 -8.29
N VAL A 299 -15.91 -25.13 -8.69
CA VAL A 299 -15.04 -24.41 -9.63
C VAL A 299 -14.96 -25.18 -10.92
N GLN A 300 -15.76 -24.74 -11.91
CA GLN A 300 -15.79 -25.38 -13.23
C GLN A 300 -14.74 -24.78 -14.17
N GLU A 301 -14.42 -23.51 -14.01
CA GLU A 301 -13.44 -22.81 -14.85
C GLU A 301 -12.60 -21.83 -14.01
N LEU A 302 -11.37 -21.63 -14.43
CA LEU A 302 -10.49 -20.56 -13.97
C LEU A 302 -10.16 -19.65 -15.16
N TYR A 303 -9.63 -18.47 -14.89
CA TYR A 303 -9.31 -17.49 -15.92
C TYR A 303 -7.80 -17.21 -15.98
N GLN A 304 -7.32 -16.94 -17.18
CA GLN A 304 -5.94 -16.54 -17.43
C GLN A 304 -5.87 -15.31 -18.34
N GLN A 305 -4.70 -14.68 -18.36
CA GLN A 305 -4.40 -13.60 -19.28
C GLN A 305 -4.55 -14.10 -20.72
N TYR A 306 -5.14 -13.29 -21.59
CA TYR A 306 -5.18 -13.55 -23.02
C TYR A 306 -3.76 -13.71 -23.58
N GLN A 307 -3.51 -14.81 -24.25
CA GLN A 307 -2.28 -15.07 -24.98
C GLN A 307 -2.64 -15.16 -26.47
N PRO A 308 -2.22 -14.15 -27.28
CA PRO A 308 -2.47 -14.21 -28.71
C PRO A 308 -1.71 -15.42 -29.30
N ASN A 309 -2.37 -16.12 -30.21
CA ASN A 309 -1.72 -17.16 -30.99
C ASN A 309 -0.54 -16.55 -31.79
N PRO A 310 0.69 -17.07 -31.70
CA PRO A 310 1.82 -16.53 -32.46
C PRO A 310 1.59 -16.41 -33.96
N ALA A 311 0.75 -17.29 -34.54
CA ALA A 311 0.39 -17.26 -35.95
C ALA A 311 -0.56 -16.08 -36.33
N GLU A 312 -1.24 -15.50 -35.34
CA GLU A 312 -2.21 -14.42 -35.51
C GLU A 312 -1.67 -13.07 -34.99
N MET A 313 -0.42 -13.04 -34.52
CA MET A 313 0.26 -11.83 -34.05
C MET A 313 0.35 -10.80 -35.19
N GLY A 314 -0.35 -9.68 -35.03
CA GLY A 314 -0.41 -8.60 -36.02
C GLY A 314 -1.69 -8.57 -36.85
N GLU A 315 -2.49 -9.62 -36.86
CA GLU A 315 -3.79 -9.63 -37.56
C GLU A 315 -4.96 -9.21 -36.65
N ILE A 316 -4.85 -9.48 -35.33
CA ILE A 316 -5.87 -9.12 -34.36
C ILE A 316 -5.47 -7.81 -33.66
N PRO A 317 -6.29 -6.78 -33.67
CA PRO A 317 -5.98 -5.55 -32.96
C PRO A 317 -5.92 -5.80 -31.44
N PRO A 318 -5.05 -5.09 -30.70
CA PRO A 318 -4.96 -5.22 -29.25
C PRO A 318 -6.32 -4.92 -28.61
N CYS A 319 -6.60 -5.58 -27.49
CA CYS A 319 -7.84 -5.36 -26.74
C CYS A 319 -7.98 -3.86 -26.38
N PRO A 320 -9.07 -3.18 -26.78
CA PRO A 320 -9.22 -1.73 -26.58
C PRO A 320 -9.33 -1.34 -25.09
N GLN A 321 -9.68 -2.29 -24.22
CA GLN A 321 -9.81 -2.01 -22.79
C GLN A 321 -8.47 -2.03 -22.05
N CYS A 322 -7.57 -2.95 -22.38
CA CYS A 322 -6.29 -3.12 -21.70
C CYS A 322 -5.07 -2.88 -22.59
N ASP A 323 -5.29 -2.46 -23.83
CA ASP A 323 -4.23 -2.21 -24.81
C ASP A 323 -3.30 -3.43 -25.01
N GLY A 324 -3.92 -4.63 -25.07
CA GLY A 324 -3.21 -5.90 -25.23
C GLY A 324 -2.51 -6.45 -23.98
N ARG A 325 -2.49 -5.72 -22.85
CA ARG A 325 -1.80 -6.15 -21.62
C ARG A 325 -2.43 -7.36 -20.94
N GLY A 326 -3.73 -7.63 -21.19
CA GLY A 326 -4.50 -8.70 -20.55
C GLY A 326 -4.88 -8.42 -19.09
N PHE A 327 -4.39 -7.32 -18.50
CA PHE A 327 -4.71 -6.84 -17.15
C PHE A 327 -5.20 -5.41 -17.22
N LYS A 328 -6.07 -5.02 -16.27
CA LYS A 328 -6.53 -3.65 -16.09
C LYS A 328 -6.89 -3.37 -14.64
N GLY A 329 -6.12 -2.49 -14.01
CA GLY A 329 -6.25 -2.13 -12.61
C GLY A 329 -5.70 -3.19 -11.66
N ARG A 330 -5.76 -2.89 -10.39
CA ARG A 330 -5.22 -3.73 -9.30
C ARG A 330 -6.30 -4.03 -8.28
N ILE A 331 -6.09 -5.09 -7.49
CA ILE A 331 -6.90 -5.47 -6.35
C ILE A 331 -5.97 -5.79 -5.18
N GLY A 332 -6.38 -5.48 -3.96
CA GLY A 332 -5.68 -5.88 -2.75
C GLY A 332 -5.94 -7.34 -2.41
N LEU A 333 -4.90 -8.03 -1.99
CA LEU A 333 -4.95 -9.27 -1.26
C LEU A 333 -4.67 -8.95 0.19
N PHE A 334 -5.45 -9.48 1.11
CA PHE A 334 -5.41 -9.10 2.52
C PHE A 334 -5.15 -10.27 3.44
N GLU A 335 -4.42 -10.01 4.51
CA GLU A 335 -4.35 -10.88 5.69
C GLU A 335 -4.42 -10.03 6.96
N LEU A 336 -5.00 -10.57 8.00
CA LEU A 336 -5.15 -9.94 9.30
C LEU A 336 -4.65 -10.88 10.39
N LEU A 337 -3.54 -10.53 11.02
CA LEU A 337 -3.03 -11.20 12.19
C LEU A 337 -3.63 -10.55 13.42
N GLU A 338 -4.40 -11.33 14.20
CA GLU A 338 -5.05 -10.87 15.43
C GLU A 338 -4.30 -11.39 16.66
N VAL A 339 -4.35 -10.62 17.73
CA VAL A 339 -3.71 -11.00 19.00
C VAL A 339 -4.39 -12.24 19.62
N ASN A 340 -3.58 -13.10 20.18
CA ASN A 340 -3.99 -14.16 21.10
C ASN A 340 -2.85 -14.46 22.08
N ASP A 341 -3.09 -15.31 23.08
CA ASP A 341 -2.10 -15.61 24.12
C ASP A 341 -0.81 -16.22 23.53
N GLN A 342 -0.90 -17.02 22.47
CA GLN A 342 0.29 -17.60 21.82
C GLN A 342 1.10 -16.55 21.07
N ILE A 343 0.46 -15.59 20.41
CA ILE A 343 1.13 -14.45 19.78
C ILE A 343 1.83 -13.59 20.84
N LYS A 344 1.16 -13.29 21.97
CA LYS A 344 1.79 -12.55 23.09
C LYS A 344 3.03 -13.26 23.62
N GLN A 345 2.95 -14.55 23.83
CA GLN A 345 4.09 -15.36 24.28
C GLN A 345 5.22 -15.38 23.24
N ALA A 346 4.88 -15.48 21.97
CA ALA A 346 5.88 -15.43 20.90
C ALA A 346 6.57 -14.06 20.78
N ILE A 347 5.86 -12.95 21.01
CA ILE A 347 6.46 -11.61 21.10
C ILE A 347 7.51 -11.56 22.21
N ILE A 348 7.19 -12.08 23.38
CA ILE A 348 8.07 -12.05 24.56
C ILE A 348 9.27 -12.99 24.38
N SER A 349 9.05 -14.20 23.87
CA SER A 349 10.10 -15.23 23.85
C SER A 349 11.02 -15.11 22.64
N GLN A 350 10.47 -14.94 21.45
CA GLN A 350 11.22 -14.89 20.19
C GLN A 350 10.40 -14.25 19.08
N PRO A 351 10.42 -12.92 18.90
CA PRO A 351 9.71 -12.24 17.84
C PRO A 351 10.25 -12.61 16.46
N ASN A 352 9.61 -13.57 15.79
CA ASN A 352 10.01 -14.08 14.49
C ASN A 352 8.79 -14.14 13.54
N PRO A 353 8.89 -13.57 12.31
CA PRO A 353 7.77 -13.57 11.37
C PRO A 353 7.20 -14.96 11.06
N ALA A 354 8.05 -15.97 10.92
CA ALA A 354 7.59 -17.33 10.60
C ALA A 354 6.77 -17.94 11.76
N THR A 355 7.22 -17.72 13.01
CA THR A 355 6.51 -18.17 14.21
C THR A 355 5.16 -17.47 14.33
N PHE A 356 5.09 -16.15 14.14
CA PHE A 356 3.85 -15.40 14.16
C PHE A 356 2.87 -15.89 13.09
N HIS A 357 3.37 -16.11 11.88
CA HIS A 357 2.55 -16.61 10.77
C HIS A 357 1.96 -17.98 11.07
N GLN A 358 2.78 -18.92 11.55
CA GLN A 358 2.34 -20.27 11.90
C GLN A 358 1.26 -20.26 13.00
N ILE A 359 1.47 -19.49 14.06
CA ILE A 359 0.49 -19.36 15.15
C ILE A 359 -0.82 -18.75 14.62
N ALA A 360 -0.73 -17.70 13.81
CA ALA A 360 -1.90 -17.03 13.26
C ALA A 360 -2.72 -17.95 12.35
N GLU A 361 -2.09 -18.72 11.44
CA GLU A 361 -2.78 -19.69 10.60
C GLU A 361 -3.45 -20.80 11.44
N GLN A 362 -2.78 -21.31 12.47
CA GLN A 362 -3.35 -22.30 13.39
C GLN A 362 -4.55 -21.74 14.18
N SER A 363 -4.58 -20.43 14.39
CA SER A 363 -5.69 -19.72 15.06
C SER A 363 -6.81 -19.28 14.10
N GLY A 364 -6.71 -19.65 12.81
CA GLY A 364 -7.75 -19.37 11.82
C GLY A 364 -7.57 -18.11 10.99
N MET A 365 -6.37 -17.48 11.01
CA MET A 365 -6.06 -16.38 10.10
C MET A 365 -6.22 -16.84 8.65
N VAL A 366 -6.96 -16.08 7.86
CA VAL A 366 -6.97 -16.23 6.41
C VAL A 366 -5.68 -15.64 5.87
N SER A 367 -4.79 -16.50 5.37
CA SER A 367 -3.52 -16.04 4.82
C SER A 367 -3.70 -15.31 3.48
N MET A 368 -2.74 -14.49 3.12
CA MET A 368 -2.68 -13.77 1.83
C MET A 368 -2.88 -14.73 0.64
N ARG A 369 -2.31 -15.94 0.73
CA ARG A 369 -2.48 -16.98 -0.28
C ARG A 369 -3.92 -17.46 -0.40
N GLN A 370 -4.59 -17.72 0.73
CA GLN A 370 -5.99 -18.15 0.75
C GLN A 370 -6.92 -17.06 0.22
N ASP A 371 -6.65 -15.80 0.57
CA ASP A 371 -7.38 -14.66 0.02
C ASP A 371 -7.20 -14.57 -1.51
N GLY A 372 -5.97 -14.71 -1.99
CA GLY A 372 -5.65 -14.73 -3.41
C GLY A 372 -6.29 -15.89 -4.18
N VAL A 373 -6.42 -17.07 -3.57
CA VAL A 373 -7.11 -18.22 -4.16
C VAL A 373 -8.61 -17.94 -4.36
N VAL A 374 -9.24 -17.21 -3.45
CA VAL A 374 -10.63 -16.77 -3.64
C VAL A 374 -10.74 -15.82 -4.82
N GLN A 375 -9.83 -14.85 -4.95
CA GLN A 375 -9.79 -13.93 -6.09
C GLN A 375 -9.55 -14.66 -7.42
N LEU A 376 -8.71 -15.70 -7.40
CA LEU A 376 -8.47 -16.58 -8.54
C LEU A 376 -9.75 -17.34 -8.94
N ALA A 377 -10.45 -17.94 -7.97
CA ALA A 377 -11.70 -18.67 -8.22
C ALA A 377 -12.82 -17.78 -8.77
N GLN A 378 -12.82 -16.50 -8.40
CA GLN A 378 -13.75 -15.49 -8.93
C GLN A 378 -13.35 -14.96 -10.32
N GLY A 379 -12.19 -15.40 -10.86
CA GLY A 379 -11.68 -14.91 -12.14
C GLY A 379 -11.26 -13.45 -12.13
N THR A 380 -10.92 -12.91 -10.95
CA THR A 380 -10.44 -11.53 -10.78
C THR A 380 -8.96 -11.43 -11.14
N THR A 381 -8.17 -12.44 -10.81
CA THR A 381 -6.73 -12.52 -11.12
C THR A 381 -6.38 -13.87 -11.75
N SER A 382 -5.15 -14.05 -12.19
CA SER A 382 -4.65 -15.32 -12.74
C SER A 382 -3.70 -16.01 -11.78
N MET A 383 -3.47 -17.32 -11.98
CA MET A 383 -2.52 -18.08 -11.19
C MET A 383 -1.10 -17.51 -11.26
N GLN A 384 -0.66 -17.13 -12.45
CA GLN A 384 0.67 -16.54 -12.65
C GLN A 384 0.82 -15.22 -11.91
N GLU A 385 -0.22 -14.39 -11.97
CA GLU A 385 -0.22 -13.11 -11.29
C GLU A 385 -0.28 -13.27 -9.76
N LEU A 386 -1.05 -14.23 -9.26
CA LEU A 386 -1.08 -14.55 -7.83
C LEU A 386 0.30 -15.02 -7.34
N GLN A 387 0.98 -15.88 -8.09
CA GLN A 387 2.35 -16.29 -7.77
C GLN A 387 3.30 -15.10 -7.74
N ARG A 388 3.22 -14.20 -8.73
CA ARG A 388 4.02 -12.98 -8.78
C ARG A 388 3.75 -12.06 -7.57
N ALA A 389 2.49 -11.89 -7.21
CA ALA A 389 2.10 -11.00 -6.10
C ALA A 389 2.54 -11.54 -4.74
N LEU A 390 2.69 -12.86 -4.59
CA LEU A 390 3.10 -13.51 -3.35
C LEU A 390 4.61 -13.78 -3.23
N ALA A 391 5.36 -13.67 -4.33
CA ALA A 391 6.81 -13.72 -4.31
C ALA A 391 7.41 -12.45 -3.69
#